data_905102b930a091c46213e46f91713404
#
_entry.id   905102b930a091c46213e46f91713404
#
_cell.length_a   1.000
_cell.length_b   1.000
_cell.length_c   1.000
_cell.angle_alpha   90.00
_cell.angle_beta   90.00
_cell.angle_gamma   90.00
#
_symmetry.space_group_name_H-M   'P 1'
#
loop_
_entity.id
_entity.type
_entity.pdbx_description
1 polymer ?
#
loop_
_entity_poly.entity_id
_entity_poly.type
_entity_poly.pdbx_seq_one_letter_code
_entity_poly.pdbx_strand_id
1 'polypeptide(L)'
;MTQNIPEIYGSLVFNDRIMRSKLPKDMYKALKKTIENGTHLELDVANSVAVAMKEWAIENGATHYTHWFQPMTNVTAEKHDSFISPTGDGQVIMDFSGKELVKGEPDASSFPSGGLRATFEARGYTAWDPTSPAFIKDGTLYIPTAFCSYSGEALDKKTPLLRSMQTLDKEATNLLHIIGNKDVKHVNTTVGPEQEYFLVDKELYKQRKDLVFCGRTLIGAPAPKGQEMEDHYFGALK
;
A
#
# COMPACT_ATOMS: atom_id res chain seq x y z
N MET A 1 23.04 -18.66 -16.83
CA MET A 1 22.25 -19.52 -15.92
C MET A 1 20.79 -19.19 -16.17
N THR A 2 19.98 -20.15 -16.57
CA THR A 2 18.53 -19.97 -16.71
C THR A 2 17.95 -19.83 -15.30
N GLN A 3 17.40 -18.65 -14.99
CA GLN A 3 16.70 -18.44 -13.71
C GLN A 3 15.46 -19.35 -13.67
N ASN A 4 15.31 -20.10 -12.57
CA ASN A 4 14.10 -20.89 -12.33
C ASN A 4 12.98 -19.96 -11.88
N ILE A 5 12.09 -19.57 -12.79
CA ILE A 5 11.00 -18.61 -12.54
C ILE A 5 10.13 -19.01 -11.34
N PRO A 6 9.71 -20.27 -11.16
CA PRO A 6 8.96 -20.68 -9.97
C PRO A 6 9.69 -20.46 -8.64
N GLU A 7 11.01 -20.48 -8.61
CA GLU A 7 11.78 -20.25 -7.38
C GLU A 7 11.94 -18.78 -7.04
N ILE A 8 12.04 -17.92 -8.06
CA ILE A 8 12.20 -16.48 -7.86
C ILE A 8 10.89 -15.73 -7.70
N TYR A 9 9.78 -16.28 -8.25
CA TYR A 9 8.48 -15.63 -8.18
C TYR A 9 8.00 -15.46 -6.74
N GLY A 10 7.81 -14.21 -6.32
CA GLY A 10 7.39 -13.88 -4.96
C GLY A 10 8.42 -14.18 -3.87
N SER A 11 9.68 -14.43 -4.19
CA SER A 11 10.73 -14.70 -3.21
C SER A 11 11.00 -13.52 -2.27
N LEU A 12 10.81 -12.28 -2.76
CA LEU A 12 10.96 -11.05 -2.00
C LEU A 12 9.61 -10.48 -1.52
N VAL A 13 8.62 -11.34 -1.27
CA VAL A 13 7.31 -10.98 -0.73
C VAL A 13 7.14 -11.60 0.65
N PHE A 14 6.78 -10.80 1.64
CA PHE A 14 6.45 -11.24 3.00
C PHE A 14 5.09 -11.92 3.02
N ASN A 15 5.00 -13.04 2.31
CA ASN A 15 3.79 -13.80 2.07
C ASN A 15 3.42 -14.72 3.25
N ASP A 16 2.30 -15.42 3.13
CA ASP A 16 1.79 -16.33 4.17
C ASP A 16 2.82 -17.37 4.63
N ARG A 17 3.62 -17.92 3.70
CA ARG A 17 4.68 -18.89 4.01
C ARG A 17 5.75 -18.27 4.90
N ILE A 18 6.19 -17.04 4.59
CA ILE A 18 7.19 -16.33 5.37
C ILE A 18 6.62 -15.93 6.74
N MET A 19 5.41 -15.36 6.78
CA MET A 19 4.72 -15.03 8.03
C MET A 19 4.62 -16.25 8.95
N ARG A 20 4.21 -17.39 8.41
CA ARG A 20 4.09 -18.64 9.18
C ARG A 20 5.41 -19.16 9.71
N SER A 21 6.52 -18.94 9.01
CA SER A 21 7.85 -19.39 9.41
C SER A 21 8.52 -18.45 10.41
N LYS A 22 8.23 -17.15 10.36
CA LYS A 22 8.90 -16.12 11.15
C LYS A 22 8.14 -15.70 12.40
N LEU A 23 6.81 -15.84 12.40
CA LEU A 23 5.98 -15.44 13.53
C LEU A 23 5.80 -16.57 14.56
N PRO A 24 5.70 -16.24 15.86
CA PRO A 24 5.18 -17.16 16.86
C PRO A 24 3.79 -17.68 16.43
N LYS A 25 3.49 -18.94 16.76
CA LYS A 25 2.26 -19.61 16.28
C LYS A 25 0.96 -18.90 16.68
N ASP A 26 0.92 -18.34 17.86
CA ASP A 26 -0.20 -17.57 18.40
C ASP A 26 -0.36 -16.23 17.67
N MET A 27 0.74 -15.50 17.43
CA MET A 27 0.75 -14.25 16.69
C MET A 27 0.36 -14.44 15.22
N TYR A 28 0.86 -15.51 14.59
CA TYR A 28 0.43 -15.86 13.24
C TYR A 28 -1.09 -16.14 13.17
N LYS A 29 -1.64 -16.90 14.13
CA LYS A 29 -3.08 -17.17 14.18
C LYS A 29 -3.89 -15.90 14.41
N ALA A 30 -3.43 -15.03 15.30
CA ALA A 30 -4.08 -13.74 15.56
C ALA A 30 -4.08 -12.85 14.33
N LEU A 31 -2.96 -12.74 13.61
CA LEU A 31 -2.86 -12.03 12.35
C LEU A 31 -3.81 -12.59 11.28
N LYS A 32 -3.85 -13.92 11.11
CA LYS A 32 -4.77 -14.57 10.16
C LYS A 32 -6.22 -14.25 10.48
N LYS A 33 -6.61 -14.30 11.75
CA LYS A 33 -7.96 -13.94 12.20
C LYS A 33 -8.28 -12.47 11.91
N THR A 34 -7.33 -11.57 12.11
CA THR A 34 -7.46 -10.15 11.76
C THR A 34 -7.72 -9.97 10.26
N ILE A 35 -6.93 -10.65 9.42
CA ILE A 35 -7.09 -10.61 7.96
C ILE A 35 -8.45 -11.18 7.53
N GLU A 36 -8.84 -12.33 8.07
CA GLU A 36 -10.09 -13.02 7.71
C GLU A 36 -11.34 -12.24 8.12
N ASN A 37 -11.29 -11.58 9.28
CA ASN A 37 -12.43 -10.84 9.82
C ASN A 37 -12.43 -9.35 9.45
N GLY A 38 -11.37 -8.83 8.82
CA GLY A 38 -11.23 -7.41 8.52
C GLY A 38 -11.24 -6.52 9.77
N THR A 39 -10.70 -7.03 10.89
CA THR A 39 -10.69 -6.32 12.16
C THR A 39 -9.42 -5.49 12.33
N HIS A 40 -9.40 -4.65 13.36
CA HIS A 40 -8.21 -3.87 13.72
C HIS A 40 -7.02 -4.78 14.08
N LEU A 41 -5.83 -4.38 13.68
CA LEU A 41 -4.58 -5.05 14.04
C LEU A 41 -4.13 -4.58 15.42
N GLU A 42 -4.16 -5.48 16.40
CA GLU A 42 -3.74 -5.22 17.76
C GLU A 42 -2.23 -4.93 17.83
N LEU A 43 -1.83 -4.03 18.75
CA LEU A 43 -0.46 -3.53 18.81
C LEU A 43 0.57 -4.62 19.16
N ASP A 44 0.23 -5.58 19.97
CA ASP A 44 1.12 -6.71 20.33
C ASP A 44 1.37 -7.62 19.12
N VAL A 45 0.33 -7.90 18.35
CA VAL A 45 0.43 -8.62 17.08
C VAL A 45 1.26 -7.81 16.09
N ALA A 46 1.00 -6.50 15.98
CA ALA A 46 1.75 -5.60 15.09
C ALA A 46 3.24 -5.54 15.47
N ASN A 47 3.58 -5.50 16.75
CA ASN A 47 4.97 -5.54 17.20
C ASN A 47 5.67 -6.84 16.80
N SER A 48 5.01 -7.99 16.97
CA SER A 48 5.55 -9.28 16.56
C SER A 48 5.75 -9.36 15.04
N VAL A 49 4.79 -8.83 14.28
CA VAL A 49 4.88 -8.76 12.81
C VAL A 49 6.01 -7.82 12.39
N ALA A 50 6.15 -6.67 13.03
CA ALA A 50 7.19 -5.70 12.69
C ALA A 50 8.59 -6.29 12.92
N VAL A 51 8.83 -6.97 14.03
CA VAL A 51 10.11 -7.66 14.28
C VAL A 51 10.39 -8.69 13.20
N ALA A 52 9.43 -9.58 12.92
CA ALA A 52 9.60 -10.63 11.92
C ALA A 52 9.81 -10.06 10.49
N MET A 53 9.09 -9.00 10.16
CA MET A 53 9.19 -8.31 8.87
C MET A 53 10.54 -7.62 8.71
N LYS A 54 11.01 -6.93 9.76
CA LYS A 54 12.33 -6.29 9.78
C LYS A 54 13.45 -7.31 9.61
N GLU A 55 13.45 -8.37 10.42
CA GLU A 55 14.48 -9.42 10.36
C GLU A 55 14.52 -10.06 8.96
N TRP A 56 13.36 -10.41 8.42
CA TRP A 56 13.26 -10.95 7.08
C TRP A 56 13.76 -9.97 6.03
N ALA A 57 13.42 -8.67 6.16
CA ALA A 57 13.86 -7.65 5.22
C ALA A 57 15.38 -7.48 5.22
N ILE A 58 15.99 -7.43 6.41
CA ILE A 58 17.46 -7.32 6.58
C ILE A 58 18.17 -8.56 6.03
N GLU A 59 17.65 -9.76 6.30
CA GLU A 59 18.18 -11.02 5.74
C GLU A 59 18.19 -11.02 4.20
N ASN A 60 17.27 -10.28 3.59
CA ASN A 60 17.15 -10.12 2.14
C ASN A 60 17.78 -8.81 1.61
N GLY A 61 18.62 -8.16 2.40
CA GLY A 61 19.44 -7.03 1.99
C GLY A 61 18.76 -5.66 2.03
N ALA A 62 17.60 -5.55 2.64
CA ALA A 62 16.95 -4.25 2.83
C ALA A 62 17.64 -3.45 3.96
N THR A 63 17.85 -2.17 3.71
CA THR A 63 18.42 -1.21 4.68
C THR A 63 17.44 -0.13 5.09
N HIS A 64 16.39 0.02 4.30
CA HIS A 64 15.34 1.03 4.44
C HIS A 64 13.96 0.39 4.35
N TYR A 65 12.96 1.12 4.81
CA TYR A 65 11.55 0.78 4.59
C TYR A 65 10.79 2.01 4.09
N THR A 66 9.64 1.78 3.49
CA THR A 66 8.75 2.84 3.04
C THR A 66 7.29 2.48 3.27
N HIS A 67 6.53 3.42 3.78
CA HIS A 67 5.07 3.37 3.71
C HIS A 67 4.67 3.73 2.28
N TRP A 68 4.11 2.76 1.58
CA TRP A 68 3.78 2.87 0.18
C TRP A 68 2.27 2.94 -0.01
N PHE A 69 1.79 4.02 -0.59
CA PHE A 69 0.38 4.26 -0.85
C PHE A 69 0.19 5.14 -2.08
N GLN A 70 -1.02 5.17 -2.61
CA GLN A 70 -1.38 6.02 -3.73
C GLN A 70 -2.36 7.11 -3.24
N PRO A 71 -1.88 8.34 -3.03
CA PRO A 71 -2.73 9.44 -2.62
C PRO A 71 -3.72 9.81 -3.72
N MET A 72 -4.78 10.54 -3.36
CA MET A 72 -5.79 11.02 -4.30
C MET A 72 -5.24 11.96 -5.38
N THR A 73 -3.99 12.37 -5.26
CA THR A 73 -3.27 13.29 -6.15
C THR A 73 -2.50 12.61 -7.28
N ASN A 74 -2.76 11.33 -7.56
CA ASN A 74 -2.32 10.57 -8.74
C ASN A 74 -0.90 10.00 -8.79
N VAL A 75 0.03 10.45 -7.99
CA VAL A 75 1.39 9.89 -7.97
C VAL A 75 1.57 9.05 -6.72
N THR A 76 2.17 7.87 -6.86
CA THR A 76 2.50 7.01 -5.72
C THR A 76 3.35 7.77 -4.72
N ALA A 77 2.97 7.74 -3.44
CA ALA A 77 3.73 8.32 -2.35
C ALA A 77 4.55 7.24 -1.63
N GLU A 78 5.76 7.61 -1.31
CA GLU A 78 6.72 6.77 -0.62
C GLU A 78 7.39 7.61 0.47
N LYS A 79 7.22 7.22 1.71
CA LYS A 79 7.99 7.78 2.81
C LYS A 79 9.10 6.81 3.17
N HIS A 80 10.27 7.04 2.58
CA HIS A 80 11.47 6.25 2.90
C HIS A 80 12.03 6.60 4.26
N ASP A 81 12.36 5.57 5.02
CA ASP A 81 13.01 5.69 6.29
C ASP A 81 14.09 4.61 6.44
N SER A 82 15.06 4.82 7.30
CA SER A 82 16.10 3.84 7.58
C SER A 82 15.71 2.98 8.77
N PHE A 83 16.10 1.70 8.75
CA PHE A 83 16.03 0.88 9.96
C PHE A 83 17.03 1.32 11.04
N ILE A 84 18.00 2.17 10.71
CA ILE A 84 19.05 2.59 11.64
C ILE A 84 18.52 3.68 12.58
N SER A 85 18.63 3.41 13.89
CA SER A 85 18.34 4.37 14.95
C SER A 85 19.57 4.57 15.84
N PRO A 86 20.03 5.83 16.06
CA PRO A 86 21.17 6.09 16.94
C PRO A 86 20.79 5.84 18.40
N THR A 87 21.72 5.24 19.16
CA THR A 87 21.53 4.90 20.58
C THR A 87 22.03 5.98 21.56
N GLY A 88 22.59 7.07 21.04
CA GLY A 88 23.10 8.18 21.86
C GLY A 88 24.51 8.00 22.42
N ASP A 89 25.07 6.81 22.35
CA ASP A 89 26.45 6.46 22.75
C ASP A 89 27.41 6.34 21.56
N GLY A 90 26.99 6.81 20.39
CA GLY A 90 27.74 6.71 19.13
C GLY A 90 27.55 5.39 18.39
N GLN A 91 26.67 4.54 18.87
CA GLN A 91 26.31 3.29 18.19
C GLN A 91 24.92 3.43 17.51
N VAL A 92 24.53 2.40 16.80
CA VAL A 92 23.23 2.32 16.12
C VAL A 92 22.60 0.95 16.36
N ILE A 93 21.26 0.96 16.39
CA ILE A 93 20.46 -0.27 16.37
C ILE A 93 19.60 -0.28 15.11
N MET A 94 19.17 -1.48 14.74
CA MET A 94 18.18 -1.66 13.67
C MET A 94 16.80 -1.72 14.32
N ASP A 95 15.98 -0.67 14.15
CA ASP A 95 14.68 -0.54 14.78
C ASP A 95 13.55 -0.48 13.75
N PHE A 96 12.44 -1.11 14.09
CA PHE A 96 11.18 -1.04 13.37
C PHE A 96 10.09 -1.60 14.28
N SER A 97 9.13 -0.79 14.65
CA SER A 97 8.12 -1.15 15.63
C SER A 97 6.73 -1.35 15.01
N GLY A 98 5.84 -2.01 15.74
CA GLY A 98 4.45 -2.18 15.33
C GLY A 98 3.68 -0.88 15.19
N LYS A 99 4.15 0.22 15.77
CA LYS A 99 3.57 1.55 15.55
C LYS A 99 3.59 1.94 14.08
N GLU A 100 4.67 1.60 13.37
CA GLU A 100 4.81 1.87 11.93
C GLU A 100 3.76 1.10 11.10
N LEU A 101 3.28 -0.03 11.60
CA LEU A 101 2.24 -0.82 10.94
C LEU A 101 0.82 -0.37 11.30
N VAL A 102 0.59 0.00 12.58
CA VAL A 102 -0.77 0.32 13.06
C VAL A 102 -1.14 1.76 12.78
N LYS A 103 -0.21 2.70 12.96
CA LYS A 103 -0.48 4.12 12.91
C LYS A 103 0.79 4.91 12.57
N GLY A 104 1.18 4.88 11.32
CA GLY A 104 2.20 5.78 10.80
C GLY A 104 1.64 7.20 10.66
N GLU A 105 2.47 8.21 10.84
CA GLU A 105 2.10 9.62 10.66
C GLU A 105 3.02 10.24 9.59
N PRO A 106 2.71 10.06 8.28
CA PRO A 106 3.47 10.71 7.23
C PRO A 106 3.23 12.21 7.27
N ASP A 107 4.27 12.99 7.06
CA ASP A 107 4.13 14.43 6.87
C ASP A 107 3.82 14.78 5.40
N ALA A 108 3.51 16.05 5.14
CA ALA A 108 3.19 16.54 3.81
C ALA A 108 4.36 16.40 2.80
N SER A 109 5.59 16.30 3.25
CA SER A 109 6.76 16.11 2.40
C SER A 109 6.80 14.75 1.71
N SER A 110 6.06 13.78 2.24
CA SER A 110 5.88 12.45 1.64
C SER A 110 5.01 12.47 0.38
N PHE A 111 4.33 13.58 0.09
CA PHE A 111 3.43 13.70 -1.05
C PHE A 111 4.14 14.28 -2.27
N PRO A 112 4.14 13.58 -3.41
CA PRO A 112 4.80 14.06 -4.61
C PRO A 112 4.25 15.40 -5.12
N SER A 113 2.99 15.71 -4.84
CA SER A 113 2.33 16.93 -5.29
C SER A 113 2.71 18.16 -4.48
N GLY A 114 3.25 18.03 -3.26
CA GLY A 114 3.78 19.11 -2.42
C GLY A 114 2.96 20.42 -2.39
N GLY A 115 1.72 20.37 -2.85
CA GLY A 115 0.88 21.54 -3.09
C GLY A 115 0.47 22.22 -1.79
N LEU A 116 0.30 23.53 -1.85
CA LEU A 116 -0.13 24.36 -0.74
C LEU A 116 -1.38 23.83 -0.03
N ARG A 117 -2.27 23.22 -0.78
CA ARG A 117 -3.50 22.60 -0.28
C ARG A 117 -3.23 21.26 0.40
N ALA A 118 -2.32 20.48 -0.14
CA ALA A 118 -1.99 19.16 0.37
C ALA A 118 -1.39 19.19 1.78
N THR A 119 -0.72 20.26 2.17
CA THR A 119 -0.09 20.38 3.49
C THR A 119 -1.11 20.32 4.63
N PHE A 120 -2.28 20.87 4.46
CA PHE A 120 -3.34 20.86 5.46
C PHE A 120 -4.17 19.57 5.40
N GLU A 121 -4.48 19.10 4.22
CA GLU A 121 -5.28 17.89 3.97
C GLU A 121 -4.44 16.60 4.03
N ALA A 122 -3.12 16.71 3.93
CA ALA A 122 -2.20 15.58 3.86
C ALA A 122 -1.79 15.01 5.20
N ARG A 123 -2.21 15.59 6.31
CA ARG A 123 -1.95 15.02 7.63
C ARG A 123 -3.00 14.00 7.98
N GLY A 124 -2.54 12.80 8.31
CA GLY A 124 -3.40 11.70 8.66
C GLY A 124 -2.60 10.51 9.15
N TYR A 125 -3.23 9.37 9.10
CA TYR A 125 -2.64 8.13 9.54
C TYR A 125 -2.49 7.17 8.38
N THR A 126 -1.34 6.50 8.33
CA THR A 126 -1.15 5.30 7.53
C THR A 126 -1.32 4.08 8.40
N ALA A 127 -1.94 3.04 7.86
CA ALA A 127 -1.97 1.74 8.48
C ALA A 127 -1.62 0.68 7.43
N TRP A 128 -0.79 -0.27 7.80
CA TRP A 128 -0.54 -1.41 6.93
C TRP A 128 -1.85 -2.14 6.64
N ASP A 129 -2.05 -2.46 5.38
CA ASP A 129 -3.12 -3.35 4.96
C ASP A 129 -2.62 -4.80 5.00
N PRO A 130 -3.01 -5.61 5.99
CA PRO A 130 -2.51 -6.99 6.12
C PRO A 130 -2.96 -7.92 4.99
N THR A 131 -3.92 -7.51 4.16
CA THR A 131 -4.35 -8.25 2.96
C THR A 131 -3.39 -8.04 1.79
N SER A 132 -2.50 -7.05 1.89
CA SER A 132 -1.47 -6.73 0.90
C SER A 132 -0.10 -7.00 1.51
N PRO A 133 0.59 -8.07 1.10
CA PRO A 133 1.87 -8.42 1.68
C PRO A 133 2.93 -7.35 1.39
N ALA A 134 3.77 -7.06 2.39
CA ALA A 134 4.96 -6.25 2.19
C ALA A 134 5.95 -6.96 1.26
N PHE A 135 6.78 -6.20 0.57
CA PHE A 135 7.74 -6.75 -0.38
C PHE A 135 9.03 -5.93 -0.41
N ILE A 136 10.11 -6.53 -0.89
CA ILE A 136 11.41 -5.86 -1.04
C ILE A 136 11.66 -5.53 -2.50
N LYS A 137 12.07 -4.30 -2.74
CA LYS A 137 12.54 -3.82 -4.04
C LYS A 137 13.70 -2.84 -3.82
N ASP A 138 14.78 -3.02 -4.58
CA ASP A 138 15.94 -2.11 -4.58
C ASP A 138 16.49 -1.79 -3.17
N GLY A 139 16.59 -2.82 -2.30
CA GLY A 139 17.11 -2.67 -0.93
C GLY A 139 16.17 -1.97 0.06
N THR A 140 14.93 -1.78 -0.32
CA THR A 140 13.89 -1.13 0.50
C THR A 140 12.72 -2.08 0.74
N LEU A 141 12.25 -2.16 1.97
CA LEU A 141 11.01 -2.84 2.34
C LEU A 141 9.82 -1.92 2.04
N TYR A 142 8.96 -2.31 1.12
CA TYR A 142 7.71 -1.62 0.79
C TYR A 142 6.57 -2.17 1.61
N ILE A 143 5.89 -1.30 2.34
CA ILE A 143 4.77 -1.63 3.20
C ILE A 143 3.50 -1.02 2.60
N PRO A 144 2.62 -1.82 1.94
CA PRO A 144 1.38 -1.32 1.39
C PRO A 144 0.47 -0.80 2.51
N THR A 145 0.15 0.48 2.48
CA THR A 145 -0.65 1.14 3.51
C THR A 145 -1.90 1.78 2.95
N ALA A 146 -2.93 1.84 3.77
CA ALA A 146 -4.05 2.75 3.62
C ALA A 146 -3.72 4.08 4.29
N PHE A 147 -4.24 5.18 3.77
CA PHE A 147 -4.02 6.52 4.30
C PHE A 147 -5.34 7.26 4.48
N CYS A 148 -5.57 7.70 5.71
CA CYS A 148 -6.79 8.41 6.10
C CYS A 148 -6.43 9.70 6.85
N SER A 149 -7.31 10.70 6.76
CA SER A 149 -7.23 11.91 7.59
C SER A 149 -7.44 11.59 9.07
N TYR A 150 -7.16 12.54 9.94
CA TYR A 150 -7.44 12.41 11.38
C TYR A 150 -8.93 12.20 11.69
N SER A 151 -9.82 12.66 10.82
CA SER A 151 -11.27 12.44 10.89
C SER A 151 -11.74 11.15 10.23
N GLY A 152 -10.83 10.39 9.60
CA GLY A 152 -11.14 9.11 8.95
C GLY A 152 -11.56 9.23 7.49
N GLU A 153 -11.43 10.40 6.87
CA GLU A 153 -11.65 10.55 5.44
C GLU A 153 -10.54 9.87 4.64
N ALA A 154 -10.90 9.29 3.50
CA ALA A 154 -9.93 8.67 2.61
C ALA A 154 -9.04 9.73 1.96
N LEU A 155 -7.73 9.58 2.10
CA LEU A 155 -6.73 10.42 1.43
C LEU A 155 -5.95 9.65 0.35
N ASP A 156 -6.27 8.39 0.17
CA ASP A 156 -5.69 7.50 -0.83
C ASP A 156 -6.77 6.77 -1.64
N LYS A 157 -6.33 6.06 -2.67
CA LYS A 157 -7.23 5.27 -3.53
C LYS A 157 -7.56 3.89 -2.93
N LYS A 158 -6.74 3.37 -2.03
CA LYS A 158 -6.92 2.06 -1.42
C LYS A 158 -8.04 2.05 -0.37
N THR A 159 -8.16 3.11 0.43
CA THR A 159 -9.20 3.19 1.47
C THR A 159 -10.63 3.09 0.90
N PRO A 160 -11.01 3.81 -0.16
CA PRO A 160 -12.31 3.60 -0.80
C PRO A 160 -12.51 2.18 -1.33
N LEU A 161 -11.48 1.59 -1.92
CA LEU A 161 -11.53 0.20 -2.41
C LEU A 161 -11.81 -0.78 -1.26
N LEU A 162 -11.05 -0.72 -0.17
CA LEU A 162 -11.25 -1.60 0.98
C LEU A 162 -12.63 -1.44 1.62
N ARG A 163 -13.11 -0.21 1.74
CA ARG A 163 -14.46 0.09 2.24
C ARG A 163 -15.55 -0.45 1.32
N SER A 164 -15.39 -0.34 0.01
CA SER A 164 -16.35 -0.89 -0.96
C SER A 164 -16.39 -2.42 -0.91
N MET A 165 -15.24 -3.07 -0.78
CA MET A 165 -15.15 -4.52 -0.61
C MET A 165 -15.85 -4.99 0.66
N GLN A 166 -15.65 -4.30 1.78
CA GLN A 166 -16.32 -4.61 3.05
C GLN A 166 -17.85 -4.44 2.95
N THR A 167 -18.31 -3.40 2.29
CA THR A 167 -19.74 -3.16 2.08
C THR A 167 -20.34 -4.25 1.19
N LEU A 168 -19.64 -4.61 0.12
CA LEU A 168 -20.10 -5.65 -0.80
C LEU A 168 -20.13 -7.02 -0.12
N ASP A 169 -19.13 -7.38 0.69
CA ASP A 169 -19.13 -8.61 1.49
C ASP A 169 -20.40 -8.71 2.36
N LYS A 170 -20.70 -7.65 3.09
CA LYS A 170 -21.87 -7.58 3.97
C LYS A 170 -23.18 -7.79 3.20
N GLU A 171 -23.38 -7.04 2.12
CA GLU A 171 -24.64 -7.10 1.38
C GLU A 171 -24.78 -8.40 0.57
N ALA A 172 -23.70 -8.91 -0.01
CA ALA A 172 -23.73 -10.19 -0.72
C ALA A 172 -23.94 -11.37 0.25
N THR A 173 -23.36 -11.34 1.43
CA THR A 173 -23.60 -12.35 2.47
C THR A 173 -25.06 -12.32 2.93
N ASN A 174 -25.63 -11.13 3.15
CA ASN A 174 -27.04 -10.96 3.48
C ASN A 174 -27.96 -11.54 2.39
N LEU A 175 -27.66 -11.24 1.12
CA LEU A 175 -28.43 -11.80 -0.01
C LEU A 175 -28.37 -13.33 -0.02
N LEU A 176 -27.18 -13.92 0.13
CA LEU A 176 -27.01 -15.38 0.19
C LEU A 176 -27.81 -16.00 1.33
N HIS A 177 -27.89 -15.37 2.48
CA HIS A 177 -28.70 -15.81 3.61
C HIS A 177 -30.20 -15.77 3.30
N ILE A 178 -30.68 -14.72 2.58
CA ILE A 178 -32.08 -14.59 2.17
C ILE A 178 -32.48 -15.72 1.22
N ILE A 179 -31.61 -16.06 0.27
CA ILE A 179 -31.88 -17.14 -0.69
C ILE A 179 -31.58 -18.56 -0.15
N GLY A 180 -31.28 -18.68 1.15
CA GLY A 180 -31.19 -19.95 1.86
C GLY A 180 -29.79 -20.47 2.18
N ASN A 181 -28.72 -19.83 1.71
CA ASN A 181 -27.33 -20.24 2.01
C ASN A 181 -26.87 -19.67 3.35
N LYS A 182 -27.34 -20.25 4.44
CA LYS A 182 -27.08 -19.76 5.82
C LYS A 182 -25.64 -19.98 6.31
N ASP A 183 -24.89 -20.88 5.70
CA ASP A 183 -23.53 -21.26 6.14
C ASP A 183 -22.45 -20.30 5.64
N VAL A 184 -22.77 -19.43 4.67
CA VAL A 184 -21.84 -18.45 4.13
C VAL A 184 -21.57 -17.38 5.18
N LYS A 185 -20.30 -17.15 5.50
CA LYS A 185 -19.85 -16.14 6.47
C LYS A 185 -19.32 -14.89 5.80
N HIS A 186 -18.68 -15.05 4.65
CA HIS A 186 -18.03 -13.97 3.91
C HIS A 186 -18.12 -14.20 2.41
N VAL A 187 -18.17 -13.10 1.66
CA VAL A 187 -18.08 -13.06 0.21
C VAL A 187 -16.87 -12.22 -0.16
N ASN A 188 -15.87 -12.86 -0.73
CA ASN A 188 -14.66 -12.17 -1.17
C ASN A 188 -14.82 -11.66 -2.60
N THR A 189 -14.45 -10.41 -2.80
CA THR A 189 -14.30 -9.81 -4.12
C THR A 189 -12.90 -10.04 -4.66
N THR A 190 -12.78 -10.20 -5.95
CA THR A 190 -11.49 -10.21 -6.64
C THR A 190 -11.37 -8.99 -7.54
N VAL A 191 -10.16 -8.47 -7.66
CA VAL A 191 -9.83 -7.38 -8.57
C VAL A 191 -8.65 -7.77 -9.45
N GLY A 192 -8.76 -7.46 -10.73
CA GLY A 192 -7.67 -7.61 -11.69
C GLY A 192 -7.24 -6.21 -12.16
N PRO A 193 -6.16 -5.64 -11.61
CA PRO A 193 -5.66 -4.36 -12.07
C PRO A 193 -5.09 -4.49 -13.48
N GLU A 194 -5.41 -3.51 -14.33
CA GLU A 194 -4.89 -3.39 -15.68
C GLU A 194 -4.13 -2.09 -15.83
N GLN A 195 -3.13 -2.11 -16.71
CA GLN A 195 -2.41 -0.91 -17.13
C GLN A 195 -2.56 -0.78 -18.63
N GLU A 196 -3.01 0.38 -19.06
CA GLU A 196 -3.11 0.72 -20.47
C GLU A 196 -1.95 1.63 -20.86
N TYR A 197 -1.28 1.28 -21.95
CA TYR A 197 -0.18 2.04 -22.49
C TYR A 197 -0.45 2.36 -23.95
N PHE A 198 -0.04 3.54 -24.34
CA PHE A 198 0.07 3.89 -25.76
C PHE A 198 1.36 4.67 -26.03
N LEU A 199 1.86 4.54 -27.22
CA LEU A 199 3.06 5.24 -27.64
C LEU A 199 2.69 6.62 -28.17
N VAL A 200 3.47 7.60 -27.77
CA VAL A 200 3.40 8.95 -28.30
C VAL A 200 4.73 9.35 -28.92
N ASP A 201 4.68 10.16 -29.97
CA ASP A 201 5.89 10.73 -30.55
C ASP A 201 6.61 11.61 -29.53
N LYS A 202 7.90 11.35 -29.33
CA LYS A 202 8.71 12.03 -28.31
C LYS A 202 8.87 13.53 -28.57
N GLU A 203 8.96 13.93 -29.84
CA GLU A 203 9.15 15.35 -30.16
C GLU A 203 7.83 16.11 -30.00
N LEU A 204 6.70 15.51 -30.32
CA LEU A 204 5.39 16.07 -30.02
C LEU A 204 5.11 16.13 -28.52
N TYR A 205 5.50 15.10 -27.76
CA TYR A 205 5.41 15.09 -26.28
C TYR A 205 6.16 16.28 -25.67
N LYS A 206 7.39 16.56 -26.12
CA LYS A 206 8.21 17.68 -25.62
C LYS A 206 7.57 19.06 -25.87
N GLN A 207 6.71 19.19 -26.85
CA GLN A 207 5.98 20.42 -27.16
C GLN A 207 4.78 20.64 -26.22
N ARG A 208 4.29 19.59 -25.58
CA ARG A 208 3.18 19.61 -24.64
C ARG A 208 3.68 19.88 -23.23
N LYS A 209 3.70 21.15 -22.85
CA LYS A 209 4.18 21.59 -21.54
C LYS A 209 3.39 20.98 -20.38
N ASP A 210 2.11 20.76 -20.52
CA ASP A 210 1.25 20.08 -19.58
C ASP A 210 1.70 18.63 -19.34
N LEU A 211 2.02 17.88 -20.38
CA LEU A 211 2.51 16.51 -20.26
C LEU A 211 3.91 16.47 -19.63
N VAL A 212 4.80 17.37 -20.05
CA VAL A 212 6.19 17.40 -19.57
C VAL A 212 6.29 17.78 -18.11
N PHE A 213 5.54 18.80 -17.67
CA PHE A 213 5.68 19.34 -16.31
C PHE A 213 4.68 18.75 -15.33
N CYS A 214 3.48 18.38 -15.76
CA CYS A 214 2.42 17.88 -14.88
C CYS A 214 2.20 16.38 -15.00
N GLY A 215 2.79 15.71 -16.00
CA GLY A 215 2.59 14.28 -16.28
C GLY A 215 1.15 13.95 -16.72
N ARG A 216 0.36 14.95 -17.08
CA ARG A 216 -1.05 14.79 -17.48
C ARG A 216 -1.49 15.87 -18.44
N THR A 217 -2.58 15.63 -19.16
CA THR A 217 -3.25 16.61 -20.00
C THR A 217 -3.99 17.64 -19.12
N LEU A 218 -3.70 18.91 -19.27
CA LEU A 218 -4.42 20.02 -18.64
C LEU A 218 -5.44 20.66 -19.57
N ILE A 219 -5.13 20.67 -20.87
CA ILE A 219 -5.95 21.30 -21.91
C ILE A 219 -6.10 20.29 -23.05
N GLY A 220 -7.32 20.05 -23.48
CA GLY A 220 -7.63 19.14 -24.57
C GLY A 220 -8.98 18.47 -24.44
N ALA A 221 -9.16 17.37 -25.15
CA ALA A 221 -10.38 16.57 -25.04
C ALA A 221 -10.50 15.97 -23.63
N PRO A 222 -11.72 15.92 -23.08
CA PRO A 222 -11.94 15.22 -21.81
C PRO A 222 -11.55 13.74 -21.93
N ALA A 223 -11.16 13.15 -20.80
CA ALA A 223 -10.86 11.74 -20.75
C ALA A 223 -12.11 10.90 -21.11
N PRO A 224 -11.95 9.79 -21.85
CA PRO A 224 -13.09 8.99 -22.27
C PRO A 224 -13.62 8.10 -21.13
N LYS A 225 -14.91 7.78 -21.23
CA LYS A 225 -15.55 6.69 -20.47
C LYS A 225 -15.35 6.71 -18.94
N GLY A 226 -15.73 7.79 -18.28
CA GLY A 226 -15.73 7.87 -16.82
C GLY A 226 -14.36 8.14 -16.21
N GLN A 227 -13.35 8.42 -17.02
CA GLN A 227 -12.03 8.83 -16.55
C GLN A 227 -11.90 10.35 -16.33
N GLU A 228 -12.97 11.08 -16.49
CA GLU A 228 -13.04 12.54 -16.42
C GLU A 228 -12.67 13.08 -15.04
N MET A 229 -12.91 12.29 -14.00
CA MET A 229 -12.60 12.64 -12.62
C MET A 229 -11.17 12.32 -12.22
N GLU A 230 -10.44 11.61 -13.09
CA GLU A 230 -9.15 11.05 -12.78
C GLU A 230 -8.08 11.55 -13.77
N ASP A 231 -7.09 12.21 -13.24
CA ASP A 231 -6.02 12.81 -14.03
C ASP A 231 -4.90 11.84 -14.45
N HIS A 232 -5.05 10.57 -14.17
CA HIS A 232 -4.02 9.56 -14.37
C HIS A 232 -3.92 9.00 -15.78
N TYR A 233 -4.73 9.51 -16.69
CA TYR A 233 -4.70 9.10 -18.09
C TYR A 233 -3.31 9.27 -18.75
N PHE A 234 -2.52 10.21 -18.25
CA PHE A 234 -1.12 10.40 -18.58
C PHE A 234 -0.24 10.40 -17.32
N GLY A 235 -0.52 9.53 -16.40
CA GLY A 235 0.33 9.39 -15.22
C GLY A 235 1.75 9.00 -15.61
N ALA A 236 2.74 9.66 -15.02
CA ALA A 236 4.11 9.24 -15.21
C ALA A 236 4.34 7.92 -14.48
N LEU A 237 4.74 6.90 -15.22
CA LEU A 237 5.37 5.73 -14.62
C LEU A 237 6.85 6.05 -14.41
N LYS A 238 7.29 5.93 -13.17
CA LYS A 238 8.71 5.87 -12.86
C LYS A 238 9.21 4.45 -12.95
#